data_7278a50677670e9bf11e7ab7c59b5e3d
#
_entry.id   7278a50677670e9bf11e7ab7c59b5e3d
#
_cell.length_a   1.000
_cell.length_b   1.000
_cell.length_c   1.000
_cell.angle_alpha   90.00
_cell.angle_beta   90.00
_cell.angle_gamma   90.00
#
_symmetry.space_group_name_H-M   'P 1'
#
loop_
_entity.id
_entity.type
_entity.pdbx_description
1 polymer ?
#
loop_
_entity_poly.entity_id
_entity_poly.type
_entity_poly.pdbx_seq_one_letter_code
_entity_poly.pdbx_strand_id
1 'polypeptide(L)'
;MVRIQQGEGQQGATNGARFYAKSGGLEVGVGNIWGAFESMPGQYPIDLGLTGLGYDYTVYGVGGADAYSSGGLGSSGANCIEVMYSMGDFTAHISASDTNDRIAAYGAYTFSGWTVALGLQDSSAATDTEITATVGGTVGPVSLGLAYAETGANVDRFVLSAGMDVGAATNVEAYYASQSNMADDSYGIDFNHSLGGGTSLRGGVASNFSGQTVADFGVRFNF
;
A
#
# COMPACT_ATOMS: atom_id res chain seq x y z
N MET A 1 15.39 -7.53 4.16
CA MET A 1 15.10 -8.18 2.85
C MET A 1 15.94 -7.45 1.80
N VAL A 2 16.62 -8.15 0.92
CA VAL A 2 17.29 -7.57 -0.25
C VAL A 2 16.40 -7.85 -1.46
N ARG A 3 15.98 -6.81 -2.15
CA ARG A 3 15.22 -6.93 -3.41
C ARG A 3 16.15 -6.62 -4.56
N ILE A 4 16.22 -7.54 -5.52
CA ILE A 4 16.97 -7.38 -6.77
C ILE A 4 15.93 -7.35 -7.88
N GLN A 5 15.98 -6.33 -8.72
CA GLN A 5 15.10 -6.22 -9.88
C GLN A 5 15.93 -5.96 -11.13
N GLN A 6 15.59 -6.66 -12.18
CA GLN A 6 16.16 -6.43 -13.51
C GLN A 6 15.02 -6.42 -14.53
N GLY A 7 14.91 -5.38 -15.31
CA GLY A 7 14.00 -5.27 -16.45
C GLY A 7 14.76 -5.49 -17.77
N GLU A 8 14.04 -5.83 -18.82
CA GLU A 8 14.63 -5.97 -20.16
C GLU A 8 15.27 -4.63 -20.60
N GLY A 9 16.55 -4.68 -20.96
CA GLY A 9 17.33 -3.50 -21.34
C GLY A 9 17.76 -2.58 -20.20
N GLN A 10 17.54 -2.96 -18.94
CA GLN A 10 17.92 -2.17 -17.76
C GLN A 10 19.02 -2.87 -16.95
N GLN A 11 19.86 -2.08 -16.27
CA GLN A 11 20.81 -2.63 -15.31
C GLN A 11 20.08 -3.16 -14.09
N GLY A 12 20.57 -4.26 -13.51
CA GLY A 12 20.04 -4.79 -12.26
C GLY A 12 20.18 -3.76 -11.13
N ALA A 13 19.12 -3.55 -10.37
CA ALA A 13 19.09 -2.64 -9.26
C ALA A 13 18.77 -3.38 -7.96
N THR A 14 19.36 -2.92 -6.85
CA THR A 14 19.04 -3.37 -5.50
C THR A 14 18.47 -2.22 -4.69
N ASN A 15 17.55 -2.51 -3.75
CA ASN A 15 17.16 -1.51 -2.77
C ASN A 15 18.28 -1.31 -1.73
N GLY A 16 18.24 -0.16 -1.03
CA GLY A 16 19.12 0.12 0.10
C GLY A 16 18.89 -0.84 1.27
N ALA A 17 19.85 -0.89 2.19
CA ALA A 17 19.74 -1.71 3.40
C ALA A 17 18.90 -1.02 4.48
N ARG A 18 18.10 -1.79 5.20
CA ARG A 18 17.44 -1.38 6.45
C ARG A 18 18.13 -2.07 7.62
N PHE A 19 18.51 -1.31 8.63
CA PHE A 19 19.02 -1.80 9.90
C PHE A 19 17.99 -1.52 10.99
N TYR A 20 17.78 -2.45 11.90
CA TYR A 20 16.82 -2.27 12.98
C TYR A 20 17.24 -2.96 14.27
N ALA A 21 16.73 -2.43 15.39
CA ALA A 21 16.80 -3.05 16.70
C ALA A 21 15.38 -3.20 17.27
N LYS A 22 15.08 -4.34 17.88
CA LYS A 22 13.78 -4.66 18.45
C LYS A 22 13.90 -5.14 19.87
N SER A 23 13.04 -4.62 20.76
CA SER A 23 12.93 -5.06 22.15
C SER A 23 11.49 -4.91 22.63
N GLY A 24 10.90 -6.02 23.06
CA GLY A 24 9.46 -6.03 23.39
C GLY A 24 8.62 -5.62 22.20
N GLY A 25 7.69 -4.68 22.40
CA GLY A 25 6.85 -4.11 21.34
C GLY A 25 7.50 -2.97 20.54
N LEU A 26 8.66 -2.47 20.96
CA LEU A 26 9.36 -1.37 20.32
C LEU A 26 10.34 -1.88 19.25
N GLU A 27 10.32 -1.25 18.07
CA GLU A 27 11.30 -1.44 17.02
C GLU A 27 11.77 -0.06 16.51
N VAL A 28 13.09 0.11 16.34
CA VAL A 28 13.68 1.30 15.73
C VAL A 28 14.45 0.86 14.50
N GLY A 29 14.16 1.47 13.35
CA GLY A 29 14.77 1.18 12.06
C GLY A 29 15.45 2.41 11.46
N VAL A 30 16.51 2.20 10.69
CA VAL A 30 17.22 3.25 9.93
C VAL A 30 17.61 2.75 8.54
N GLY A 31 17.76 3.68 7.61
CA GLY A 31 18.15 3.40 6.23
C GLY A 31 16.95 3.28 5.29
N ASN A 32 16.90 2.27 4.44
CA ASN A 32 15.82 2.08 3.49
C ASN A 32 14.57 1.49 4.16
N ILE A 33 13.75 2.34 4.74
CA ILE A 33 12.52 1.98 5.46
C ILE A 33 11.28 2.04 4.55
N TRP A 34 10.23 1.38 4.99
CA TRP A 34 8.87 1.63 4.53
C TRP A 34 8.25 2.67 5.46
N GLY A 35 8.09 3.89 5.01
CA GLY A 35 7.54 4.96 5.81
C GLY A 35 6.18 4.67 6.43
N ALA A 36 5.77 5.47 7.39
CA ALA A 36 4.54 5.24 8.13
C ALA A 36 3.31 5.17 7.21
N PHE A 37 3.17 6.05 6.21
CA PHE A 37 2.05 5.99 5.27
C PHE A 37 2.07 4.72 4.41
N GLU A 38 3.24 4.34 3.90
CA GLU A 38 3.38 3.14 3.05
C GLU A 38 3.04 1.85 3.80
N SER A 39 3.38 1.79 5.09
CA SER A 39 3.16 0.60 5.94
C SER A 39 1.85 0.62 6.72
N MET A 40 1.05 1.67 6.59
CA MET A 40 -0.20 1.81 7.32
C MET A 40 -1.20 0.70 6.95
N PRO A 41 -1.87 0.07 7.93
CA PRO A 41 -2.92 -0.90 7.64
C PRO A 41 -4.01 -0.34 6.73
N GLY A 42 -4.38 -1.10 5.70
CA GLY A 42 -5.39 -0.69 4.71
C GLY A 42 -4.88 0.22 3.59
N GLN A 43 -3.57 0.58 3.57
CA GLN A 43 -2.97 1.33 2.46
C GLN A 43 -3.06 0.56 1.13
N TYR A 44 -2.87 -0.74 1.19
CA TYR A 44 -3.04 -1.68 0.08
C TYR A 44 -4.17 -2.65 0.44
N PRO A 45 -5.44 -2.28 0.22
CA PRO A 45 -6.56 -3.09 0.69
C PRO A 45 -6.73 -4.40 -0.08
N ILE A 46 -6.24 -4.47 -1.31
CA ILE A 46 -6.25 -5.64 -2.20
C ILE A 46 -4.91 -5.75 -2.95
N ASP A 47 -4.69 -6.83 -3.71
CA ASP A 47 -3.50 -7.05 -4.56
C ASP A 47 -3.95 -7.33 -6.00
N LEU A 48 -4.44 -6.32 -6.69
CA LEU A 48 -5.17 -6.39 -7.95
C LEU A 48 -4.36 -6.98 -9.10
N GLY A 49 -4.83 -8.07 -9.68
CA GLY A 49 -4.24 -8.70 -10.85
C GLY A 49 -2.84 -9.26 -10.62
N LEU A 50 -2.04 -9.30 -11.68
CA LEU A 50 -0.65 -9.74 -11.64
C LEU A 50 0.33 -8.58 -11.34
N THR A 51 0.04 -7.38 -11.86
CA THR A 51 0.94 -6.23 -11.86
C THR A 51 0.43 -5.04 -11.04
N GLY A 52 -0.75 -5.15 -10.42
CA GLY A 52 -1.40 -4.07 -9.67
C GLY A 52 -2.23 -3.12 -10.53
N LEU A 53 -2.27 -3.30 -11.85
CA LEU A 53 -3.12 -2.57 -12.82
C LEU A 53 -3.18 -1.04 -12.61
N GLY A 54 -2.04 -0.42 -12.23
CA GLY A 54 -1.93 1.03 -12.01
C GLY A 54 -2.09 1.49 -10.57
N TYR A 55 -2.46 0.60 -9.64
CA TYR A 55 -2.56 0.89 -8.19
C TYR A 55 -3.60 1.94 -7.81
N ASP A 56 -4.63 2.16 -8.62
CA ASP A 56 -5.70 3.12 -8.31
C ASP A 56 -6.52 2.71 -7.06
N TYR A 57 -6.44 1.46 -6.64
CA TYR A 57 -7.05 0.93 -5.42
C TYR A 57 -6.30 1.28 -4.13
N THR A 58 -5.10 1.86 -4.21
CA THR A 58 -4.36 2.26 -3.01
C THR A 58 -4.98 3.49 -2.37
N VAL A 59 -4.90 3.57 -1.05
CA VAL A 59 -5.54 4.64 -0.28
C VAL A 59 -4.92 5.99 -0.56
N TYR A 60 -3.59 6.02 -0.61
CA TYR A 60 -2.81 7.22 -0.90
C TYR A 60 -2.00 6.97 -2.18
N GLY A 61 -2.57 7.26 -3.32
CA GLY A 61 -1.92 7.05 -4.61
C GLY A 61 -1.85 8.30 -5.48
N VAL A 62 -2.11 9.44 -4.88
CA VAL A 62 -2.39 10.67 -5.61
C VAL A 62 -1.16 11.40 -6.09
N GLY A 63 -0.13 10.79 -6.27
CA GLY A 63 0.81 11.55 -6.96
C GLY A 63 2.20 11.53 -6.61
N GLY A 64 2.74 10.53 -6.94
CA GLY A 64 4.12 10.61 -7.19
C GLY A 64 4.99 10.38 -5.96
N ALA A 65 6.09 11.09 -5.88
CA ALA A 65 7.19 10.83 -4.98
C ALA A 65 6.89 11.03 -3.49
N ASP A 66 5.71 11.53 -3.14
CA ASP A 66 5.43 11.92 -1.77
C ASP A 66 4.66 10.89 -0.93
N ALA A 67 4.08 9.88 -1.56
CA ALA A 67 3.39 8.82 -0.84
C ALA A 67 4.34 7.89 -0.06
N TYR A 68 5.59 7.75 -0.49
CA TYR A 68 6.50 6.72 0.02
C TYR A 68 7.82 7.31 0.51
N SER A 69 8.28 6.88 1.67
CA SER A 69 9.50 7.38 2.31
C SER A 69 10.77 6.77 1.77
N SER A 70 10.73 5.54 1.30
CA SER A 70 11.91 4.89 0.74
C SER A 70 12.07 5.24 -0.73
N GLY A 71 13.26 5.54 -1.13
CA GLY A 71 13.58 5.67 -2.55
C GLY A 71 13.28 4.38 -3.30
N GLY A 72 12.87 4.48 -4.57
CA GLY A 72 12.64 3.34 -5.44
C GLY A 72 13.89 2.48 -5.65
N LEU A 73 13.71 1.36 -6.34
CA LEU A 73 14.82 0.50 -6.76
C LEU A 73 15.84 1.29 -7.59
N GLY A 74 17.13 1.13 -7.27
CA GLY A 74 18.22 1.84 -7.93
C GLY A 74 18.53 3.21 -7.36
N SER A 75 17.74 3.71 -6.40
CA SER A 75 18.13 4.88 -5.61
C SER A 75 19.13 4.47 -4.53
N SER A 76 19.96 5.40 -4.10
CA SER A 76 20.90 5.19 -2.98
C SER A 76 20.17 4.96 -1.63
N GLY A 77 18.84 5.01 -1.63
CA GLY A 77 18.00 5.01 -0.46
C GLY A 77 17.97 6.41 0.18
N ALA A 78 16.82 6.79 0.70
CA ALA A 78 16.73 7.96 1.55
C ALA A 78 17.40 7.67 2.91
N ASN A 79 17.93 8.69 3.56
CA ASN A 79 18.34 8.59 4.96
C ASN A 79 17.09 8.69 5.81
N CYS A 80 16.57 7.54 6.20
CA CYS A 80 15.32 7.44 6.92
C CYS A 80 15.53 6.86 8.32
N ILE A 81 14.64 7.24 9.22
CA ILE A 81 14.50 6.67 10.55
C ILE A 81 13.03 6.35 10.81
N GLU A 82 12.77 5.27 11.50
CA GLU A 82 11.42 4.89 11.91
C GLU A 82 11.40 4.35 13.33
N VAL A 83 10.28 4.54 14.00
CA VAL A 83 9.95 3.97 15.30
C VAL A 83 8.59 3.33 15.22
N MET A 84 8.52 2.02 15.47
CA MET A 84 7.29 1.27 15.53
C MET A 84 7.07 0.76 16.95
N TYR A 85 5.82 0.77 17.39
CA TYR A 85 5.41 0.24 18.67
C TYR A 85 4.13 -0.57 18.53
N SER A 86 4.12 -1.77 19.12
CA SER A 86 2.95 -2.64 19.15
C SER A 86 2.70 -3.13 20.57
N MET A 87 1.47 -3.00 21.02
CA MET A 87 1.03 -3.47 22.35
C MET A 87 -0.40 -3.98 22.27
N GLY A 88 -0.56 -5.30 22.39
CA GLY A 88 -1.85 -5.94 22.19
C GLY A 88 -2.40 -5.66 20.80
N ASP A 89 -3.57 -5.10 20.72
CA ASP A 89 -4.29 -4.76 19.48
C ASP A 89 -3.94 -3.35 18.94
N PHE A 90 -3.07 -2.62 19.61
CA PHE A 90 -2.63 -1.29 19.22
C PHE A 90 -1.27 -1.34 18.50
N THR A 91 -1.16 -0.59 17.40
CA THR A 91 0.09 -0.37 16.66
C THR A 91 0.24 1.11 16.36
N ALA A 92 1.46 1.63 16.51
CA ALA A 92 1.83 2.97 16.08
C ALA A 92 3.15 2.94 15.31
N HIS A 93 3.30 3.82 14.34
CA HIS A 93 4.50 3.97 13.55
C HIS A 93 4.74 5.45 13.29
N ILE A 94 5.97 5.91 13.50
CA ILE A 94 6.44 7.25 13.15
C ILE A 94 7.67 7.08 12.28
N SER A 95 7.76 7.81 11.18
CA SER A 95 8.91 7.80 10.29
C SER A 95 9.32 9.22 9.88
N ALA A 96 10.61 9.39 9.63
CA ALA A 96 11.17 10.59 9.04
C ALA A 96 12.14 10.21 7.91
N SER A 97 12.19 11.04 6.85
CA SER A 97 12.98 10.83 5.65
C SER A 97 13.56 12.14 5.15
N ASP A 98 14.78 12.13 4.61
CA ASP A 98 15.34 13.27 3.88
C ASP A 98 14.76 13.41 2.45
N THR A 99 13.92 12.50 2.01
CA THR A 99 13.13 12.66 0.79
C THR A 99 11.98 13.63 1.07
N ASN A 100 12.05 14.83 0.50
CA ASN A 100 11.07 15.90 0.69
C ASN A 100 10.87 16.30 2.16
N ASP A 101 11.88 16.16 3.02
CA ASP A 101 11.82 16.46 4.46
C ASP A 101 10.58 15.85 5.14
N ARG A 102 10.23 14.63 4.76
CA ARG A 102 8.97 13.98 5.13
C ARG A 102 8.98 13.48 6.56
N ILE A 103 7.89 13.77 7.26
CA ILE A 103 7.57 13.19 8.58
C ILE A 103 6.17 12.60 8.47
N ALA A 104 6.01 11.33 8.82
CA ALA A 104 4.73 10.64 8.79
C ALA A 104 4.51 9.84 10.08
N ALA A 105 3.25 9.68 10.45
CA ALA A 105 2.86 8.85 11.58
C ALA A 105 1.50 8.19 11.32
N TYR A 106 1.29 6.99 11.85
CA TYR A 106 -0.05 6.43 12.00
C TYR A 106 -0.23 5.74 13.33
N GLY A 107 -1.49 5.65 13.76
CA GLY A 107 -1.97 4.76 14.82
C GLY A 107 -3.04 3.83 14.28
N ALA A 108 -3.00 2.56 14.69
CA ALA A 108 -4.00 1.56 14.33
C ALA A 108 -4.47 0.77 15.56
N TYR A 109 -5.74 0.38 15.54
CA TYR A 109 -6.34 -0.46 16.58
C TYR A 109 -7.21 -1.54 15.95
N THR A 110 -7.03 -2.77 16.43
CA THR A 110 -7.81 -3.94 15.98
C THR A 110 -8.79 -4.34 17.06
N PHE A 111 -10.06 -4.53 16.71
CA PHE A 111 -11.10 -5.00 17.63
C PHE A 111 -12.10 -5.88 16.89
N SER A 112 -12.45 -7.00 17.47
CA SER A 112 -13.45 -7.92 16.90
C SER A 112 -13.25 -8.26 15.40
N GLY A 113 -12.00 -8.37 14.95
CA GLY A 113 -11.67 -8.66 13.55
C GLY A 113 -11.71 -7.45 12.61
N TRP A 114 -11.92 -6.24 13.14
CA TRP A 114 -11.83 -4.98 12.42
C TRP A 114 -10.59 -4.20 12.82
N THR A 115 -9.89 -3.65 11.86
CA THR A 115 -8.77 -2.73 12.08
C THR A 115 -9.16 -1.35 11.59
N VAL A 116 -8.99 -0.34 12.44
CA VAL A 116 -9.09 1.06 12.08
C VAL A 116 -7.70 1.69 12.18
N ALA A 117 -7.35 2.56 11.23
CA ALA A 117 -6.10 3.31 11.29
C ALA A 117 -6.30 4.75 10.83
N LEU A 118 -5.50 5.64 11.43
CA LEU A 118 -5.41 7.06 11.08
C LEU A 118 -3.95 7.42 10.91
N GLY A 119 -3.61 8.05 9.79
CA GLY A 119 -2.28 8.51 9.46
C GLY A 119 -2.25 9.99 9.12
N LEU A 120 -1.11 10.62 9.43
CA LEU A 120 -0.79 12.02 9.13
C LEU A 120 0.60 12.05 8.50
N GLN A 121 0.78 12.91 7.50
CA GLN A 121 2.08 13.16 6.88
C GLN A 121 2.26 14.64 6.60
N ASP A 122 3.47 15.12 6.78
CA ASP A 122 3.92 16.45 6.38
C ASP A 122 5.20 16.31 5.55
N SER A 123 5.34 17.14 4.50
CA SER A 123 6.50 17.13 3.63
C SER A 123 6.69 18.46 2.90
N SER A 124 7.91 18.71 2.41
CA SER A 124 8.21 19.89 1.60
C SER A 124 7.60 19.85 0.19
N ALA A 125 7.05 18.73 -0.24
CA ALA A 125 6.36 18.57 -1.52
C ALA A 125 4.86 18.87 -1.43
N ALA A 126 4.27 18.84 -0.24
CA ALA A 126 2.87 19.14 0.02
C ALA A 126 2.69 20.59 0.50
N THR A 127 1.53 21.19 0.24
CA THR A 127 1.19 22.53 0.73
C THR A 127 0.59 22.52 2.12
N ASP A 128 -0.05 21.41 2.50
CA ASP A 128 -0.70 21.20 3.78
C ASP A 128 -0.45 19.78 4.29
N THR A 129 -0.74 19.54 5.56
CA THR A 129 -0.66 18.19 6.16
C THR A 129 -1.62 17.23 5.45
N GLU A 130 -1.11 16.09 5.09
CA GLU A 130 -1.84 15.01 4.43
C GLU A 130 -2.46 14.08 5.48
N ILE A 131 -3.67 13.64 5.24
CA ILE A 131 -4.43 12.80 6.18
C ILE A 131 -4.92 11.55 5.47
N THR A 132 -4.86 10.41 6.13
CA THR A 132 -5.47 9.18 5.65
C THR A 132 -6.15 8.43 6.79
N ALA A 133 -7.31 7.85 6.51
CA ALA A 133 -8.07 7.02 7.44
C ALA A 133 -8.53 5.75 6.75
N THR A 134 -8.39 4.61 7.43
CA THR A 134 -8.79 3.31 6.89
C THR A 134 -9.59 2.52 7.91
N VAL A 135 -10.47 1.69 7.41
CA VAL A 135 -11.13 0.62 8.19
C VAL A 135 -11.22 -0.62 7.32
N GLY A 136 -10.81 -1.75 7.88
CA GLY A 136 -10.90 -3.04 7.20
C GLY A 136 -11.26 -4.16 8.16
N GLY A 137 -11.95 -5.16 7.67
CA GLY A 137 -12.38 -6.30 8.47
C GLY A 137 -13.13 -7.33 7.64
N THR A 138 -13.76 -8.30 8.32
CA THR A 138 -14.49 -9.38 7.66
C THR A 138 -15.94 -9.47 8.12
N VAL A 139 -16.84 -9.74 7.17
CA VAL A 139 -18.26 -10.05 7.43
C VAL A 139 -18.58 -11.38 6.76
N GLY A 140 -18.71 -12.43 7.55
CA GLY A 140 -18.84 -13.78 7.01
C GLY A 140 -17.59 -14.17 6.18
N PRO A 141 -17.75 -14.59 4.92
CA PRO A 141 -16.63 -14.96 4.06
C PRO A 141 -16.02 -13.76 3.32
N VAL A 142 -16.54 -12.55 3.47
CA VAL A 142 -16.15 -11.37 2.70
C VAL A 142 -15.25 -10.48 3.53
N SER A 143 -14.05 -10.18 3.03
CA SER A 143 -13.21 -9.08 3.50
C SER A 143 -13.69 -7.77 2.90
N LEU A 144 -13.73 -6.72 3.72
CA LEU A 144 -14.16 -5.37 3.31
C LEU A 144 -13.12 -4.35 3.74
N GLY A 145 -12.90 -3.35 2.91
CA GLY A 145 -12.04 -2.22 3.21
C GLY A 145 -12.70 -0.91 2.77
N LEU A 146 -12.55 0.10 3.59
CA LEU A 146 -12.96 1.46 3.32
C LEU A 146 -11.81 2.38 3.69
N ALA A 147 -11.51 3.33 2.81
CA ALA A 147 -10.43 4.27 3.04
C ALA A 147 -10.75 5.65 2.47
N TYR A 148 -10.20 6.64 3.15
CA TYR A 148 -10.23 8.05 2.74
C TYR A 148 -8.83 8.64 2.89
N ALA A 149 -8.42 9.46 1.94
CA ALA A 149 -7.23 10.27 2.03
C ALA A 149 -7.50 11.69 1.51
N GLU A 150 -6.90 12.66 2.18
CA GLU A 150 -6.78 14.03 1.72
C GLU A 150 -5.29 14.34 1.54
N THR A 151 -4.92 14.77 0.35
CA THR A 151 -3.54 15.15 0.06
C THR A 151 -3.30 16.59 0.42
N GLY A 152 -2.05 16.95 0.66
CA GLY A 152 -1.65 18.34 0.88
C GLY A 152 -1.89 19.28 -0.31
N ALA A 153 -2.48 18.81 -1.40
CA ALA A 153 -2.95 19.60 -2.53
C ALA A 153 -4.49 19.74 -2.55
N ASN A 154 -5.17 19.43 -1.45
CA ASN A 154 -6.64 19.42 -1.31
C ASN A 154 -7.31 18.48 -2.32
N VAL A 155 -6.72 17.33 -2.56
CA VAL A 155 -7.30 16.26 -3.37
C VAL A 155 -7.82 15.16 -2.47
N ASP A 156 -9.12 14.96 -2.48
CA ASP A 156 -9.77 13.89 -1.75
C ASP A 156 -9.74 12.59 -2.56
N ARG A 157 -9.46 11.50 -1.89
CA ARG A 157 -9.56 10.15 -2.45
C ARG A 157 -10.36 9.25 -1.52
N PHE A 158 -11.23 8.47 -2.12
CA PHE A 158 -12.06 7.47 -1.44
C PHE A 158 -11.85 6.12 -2.10
N VAL A 159 -11.69 5.05 -1.32
CA VAL A 159 -11.52 3.69 -1.82
C VAL A 159 -12.43 2.74 -1.04
N LEU A 160 -13.19 1.94 -1.76
CA LEU A 160 -13.94 0.79 -1.25
C LEU A 160 -13.35 -0.48 -1.87
N SER A 161 -13.11 -1.49 -1.07
CA SER A 161 -12.62 -2.79 -1.52
C SER A 161 -13.39 -3.94 -0.91
N ALA A 162 -13.48 -5.03 -1.63
CA ALA A 162 -14.04 -6.28 -1.15
C ALA A 162 -13.26 -7.46 -1.71
N GLY A 163 -13.13 -8.54 -0.94
CA GLY A 163 -12.50 -9.77 -1.36
C GLY A 163 -13.19 -10.98 -0.76
N MET A 164 -13.16 -12.11 -1.44
CA MET A 164 -13.69 -13.36 -0.92
C MET A 164 -13.00 -14.57 -1.53
N ASP A 165 -12.91 -15.64 -0.76
CA ASP A 165 -12.47 -16.92 -1.26
C ASP A 165 -13.62 -17.64 -1.96
N VAL A 166 -13.38 -18.08 -3.20
CA VAL A 166 -14.28 -18.90 -4.00
C VAL A 166 -13.75 -20.33 -4.05
N GLY A 167 -14.18 -21.14 -3.11
CA GLY A 167 -13.63 -22.48 -2.90
C GLY A 167 -12.26 -22.44 -2.20
N ALA A 168 -11.50 -23.55 -2.29
CA ALA A 168 -10.28 -23.74 -1.51
C ALA A 168 -9.01 -23.11 -2.10
N ALA A 169 -9.05 -22.68 -3.35
CA ALA A 169 -7.84 -22.27 -4.07
C ALA A 169 -7.96 -20.93 -4.79
N THR A 170 -9.13 -20.31 -4.84
CA THR A 170 -9.39 -19.09 -5.60
C THR A 170 -9.84 -17.99 -4.68
N ASN A 171 -9.19 -16.85 -4.77
CA ASN A 171 -9.63 -15.58 -4.18
C ASN A 171 -10.07 -14.65 -5.31
N VAL A 172 -11.12 -13.87 -5.08
CA VAL A 172 -11.61 -12.82 -5.99
C VAL A 172 -11.68 -11.52 -5.21
N GLU A 173 -11.14 -10.46 -5.78
CA GLU A 173 -11.13 -9.12 -5.19
C GLU A 173 -11.71 -8.10 -6.15
N ALA A 174 -12.29 -7.03 -5.59
CA ALA A 174 -12.81 -5.91 -6.36
C ALA A 174 -12.63 -4.61 -5.59
N TYR A 175 -12.53 -3.51 -6.33
CA TYR A 175 -12.48 -2.18 -5.75
C TYR A 175 -13.27 -1.16 -6.55
N TYR A 176 -13.59 -0.07 -5.89
CA TYR A 176 -14.05 1.18 -6.45
C TYR A 176 -13.26 2.33 -5.78
N ALA A 177 -12.78 3.27 -6.58
CA ALA A 177 -12.08 4.44 -6.09
C ALA A 177 -12.57 5.70 -6.81
N SER A 178 -12.70 6.79 -6.03
CA SER A 178 -13.06 8.11 -6.53
C SER A 178 -12.00 9.12 -6.07
N GLN A 179 -11.68 10.09 -6.90
CA GLN A 179 -10.68 11.11 -6.62
C GLN A 179 -11.15 12.47 -7.14
N SER A 180 -11.14 13.50 -6.27
CA SER A 180 -11.83 14.78 -6.52
C SER A 180 -11.30 15.57 -7.71
N ASN A 181 -10.04 15.37 -8.11
CA ASN A 181 -9.42 16.04 -9.26
C ASN A 181 -9.43 15.20 -10.55
N MET A 182 -10.11 14.06 -10.57
CA MET A 182 -10.25 13.20 -11.73
C MET A 182 -11.66 13.29 -12.30
N ALA A 183 -11.78 13.11 -13.62
CA ALA A 183 -13.08 13.16 -14.30
C ALA A 183 -13.83 11.83 -14.20
N ASP A 184 -13.10 10.73 -14.15
CA ASP A 184 -13.64 9.39 -14.09
C ASP A 184 -13.28 8.74 -12.75
N ASP A 185 -14.13 7.81 -12.30
CA ASP A 185 -13.85 6.92 -11.18
C ASP A 185 -13.05 5.70 -11.66
N SER A 186 -12.28 5.10 -10.76
CA SER A 186 -11.56 3.88 -11.04
C SER A 186 -12.22 2.69 -10.34
N TYR A 187 -12.30 1.56 -11.02
CA TYR A 187 -12.84 0.32 -10.48
C TYR A 187 -12.26 -0.89 -11.18
N GLY A 188 -12.18 -2.01 -10.47
CA GLY A 188 -11.62 -3.24 -11.03
C GLY A 188 -12.02 -4.48 -10.26
N ILE A 189 -11.73 -5.60 -10.89
CA ILE A 189 -11.93 -6.94 -10.34
C ILE A 189 -10.76 -7.81 -10.76
N ASP A 190 -10.36 -8.72 -9.90
CA ASP A 190 -9.33 -9.71 -10.18
C ASP A 190 -9.65 -11.08 -9.60
N PHE A 191 -8.79 -12.02 -9.93
CA PHE A 191 -8.71 -13.31 -9.27
C PHE A 191 -7.27 -13.75 -9.05
N ASN A 192 -7.08 -14.54 -7.98
CA ASN A 192 -5.85 -15.25 -7.68
C ASN A 192 -6.18 -16.72 -7.42
N HIS A 193 -5.67 -17.62 -8.26
CA HIS A 193 -5.90 -19.06 -8.15
C HIS A 193 -4.60 -19.77 -7.81
N SER A 194 -4.54 -20.39 -6.63
CA SER A 194 -3.38 -21.19 -6.18
C SER A 194 -3.28 -22.50 -6.94
N LEU A 195 -2.14 -22.72 -7.59
CA LEU A 195 -1.78 -23.97 -8.24
C LEU A 195 -0.97 -24.91 -7.33
N GLY A 196 -0.68 -24.44 -6.09
CA GLY A 196 0.18 -25.14 -5.14
C GLY A 196 1.66 -24.89 -5.38
N GLY A 197 2.52 -25.30 -4.41
CA GLY A 197 3.97 -25.18 -4.51
C GLY A 197 4.50 -23.74 -4.69
N GLY A 198 3.81 -22.74 -4.16
CA GLY A 198 4.21 -21.32 -4.32
C GLY A 198 3.83 -20.73 -5.68
N THR A 199 3.09 -21.45 -6.52
CA THR A 199 2.66 -21.01 -7.86
C THR A 199 1.21 -20.57 -7.84
N SER A 200 0.88 -19.46 -8.47
CA SER A 200 -0.50 -18.99 -8.67
C SER A 200 -0.74 -18.44 -10.07
N LEU A 201 -1.97 -18.61 -10.53
CA LEU A 201 -2.51 -17.97 -11.73
C LEU A 201 -3.25 -16.71 -11.30
N ARG A 202 -2.93 -15.57 -11.89
CA ARG A 202 -3.51 -14.28 -11.54
C ARG A 202 -3.95 -13.53 -12.78
N GLY A 203 -4.98 -12.72 -12.65
CA GLY A 203 -5.40 -11.83 -13.70
C GLY A 203 -6.49 -10.91 -13.23
N GLY A 204 -6.55 -9.74 -13.85
CA GLY A 204 -7.53 -8.73 -13.49
C GLY A 204 -7.85 -7.80 -14.64
N VAL A 205 -8.89 -7.01 -14.44
CA VAL A 205 -9.30 -5.93 -15.33
C VAL A 205 -9.74 -4.73 -14.50
N ALA A 206 -9.34 -3.53 -14.92
CA ALA A 206 -9.74 -2.29 -14.27
C ALA A 206 -10.03 -1.21 -15.30
N SER A 207 -10.92 -0.27 -14.93
CA SER A 207 -11.02 1.05 -15.54
C SER A 207 -10.28 2.03 -14.63
N ASN A 208 -9.26 2.71 -15.14
CA ASN A 208 -8.48 3.67 -14.36
C ASN A 208 -9.12 5.06 -14.33
N PHE A 209 -8.59 5.98 -13.52
CA PHE A 209 -9.05 7.37 -13.41
C PHE A 209 -8.99 8.20 -14.72
N SER A 210 -8.35 7.69 -15.76
CA SER A 210 -8.33 8.28 -17.10
C SER A 210 -9.39 7.67 -18.02
N GLY A 211 -10.31 6.82 -17.50
CA GLY A 211 -11.33 6.12 -18.28
C GLY A 211 -10.78 5.00 -19.18
N GLN A 212 -9.52 4.61 -19.00
CA GLN A 212 -8.91 3.56 -19.81
C GLN A 212 -9.11 2.19 -19.15
N THR A 213 -9.49 1.20 -19.97
CA THR A 213 -9.50 -0.20 -19.52
C THR A 213 -8.11 -0.80 -19.61
N VAL A 214 -7.61 -1.32 -18.51
CA VAL A 214 -6.35 -2.05 -18.40
C VAL A 214 -6.63 -3.48 -17.91
N ALA A 215 -5.84 -4.43 -18.37
CA ALA A 215 -5.99 -5.83 -17.97
C ALA A 215 -4.61 -6.52 -17.97
N ASP A 216 -4.47 -7.49 -17.09
CA ASP A 216 -3.32 -8.38 -17.07
C ASP A 216 -3.72 -9.83 -16.79
N PHE A 217 -2.81 -10.75 -17.10
CA PHE A 217 -2.99 -12.16 -16.84
C PHE A 217 -1.62 -12.86 -16.86
N GLY A 218 -1.37 -13.75 -15.91
CA GLY A 218 -0.13 -14.50 -15.90
C GLY A 218 0.04 -15.44 -14.71
N VAL A 219 1.25 -15.96 -14.58
CA VAL A 219 1.63 -16.89 -13.51
C VAL A 219 2.65 -16.20 -12.60
N ARG A 220 2.41 -16.27 -11.29
CA ARG A 220 3.32 -15.77 -10.25
C ARG A 220 3.97 -16.94 -9.54
N PHE A 221 5.29 -16.88 -9.37
CA PHE A 221 6.07 -17.86 -8.61
C PHE A 221 6.60 -17.19 -7.35
N ASN A 222 6.37 -17.82 -6.19
CA ASN A 222 6.94 -17.43 -4.90
C ASN A 222 7.87 -18.55 -4.43
N PHE A 223 9.13 -18.26 -4.23
CA PHE A 223 10.19 -19.19 -3.82
C PHE A 223 10.60 -18.99 -2.37
#